data_1d28474ffd992c7ed539ca8529443b98
#
_entry.id   1d28474ffd992c7ed539ca8529443b98
#
_cell.length_a   1.000
_cell.length_b   1.000
_cell.length_c   1.000
_cell.angle_alpha   90.00
_cell.angle_beta   90.00
_cell.angle_gamma   90.00
#
_symmetry.space_group_name_H-M   'P 1'
#
loop_
_entity.id
_entity.type
_entity.pdbx_description
1 polymer ?
#
loop_
_entity_poly.entity_id
_entity_poly.type
_entity_poly.pdbx_seq_one_letter_code
_entity_poly.pdbx_strand_id
1 'polypeptide(L)'
;MEIYDRLLQFTLFQGMSSADLMQVAGHTKFDFSKLATGKRLVSEGDPCTHLIFLASGTVGIESRNDSHTCRVCEEISAPYIIQPLHLFGYNQHYTSTFKALSACNFITLDKQEVMLLLETQLVFRLNMLNLLATESQRLRHNQWRQTPKDLRERITRFFFSHCLYPAGPKTFYMLMRQLADELNDSRLDISIALNEMQADGLLTLHRRRIEIPSLERLLM
;
A
#
# COMPACT_ATOMS: atom_id res chain seq x y z
N MET A 1 22.86 13.65 -7.83
CA MET A 1 21.46 13.54 -8.24
C MET A 1 20.74 14.65 -7.51
N GLU A 2 20.30 15.64 -8.26
CA GLU A 2 19.65 16.84 -7.71
C GLU A 2 18.24 16.50 -7.17
N ILE A 3 17.66 17.38 -6.34
CA ILE A 3 16.37 17.11 -5.68
C ILE A 3 15.25 16.85 -6.70
N TYR A 4 15.24 17.57 -7.82
CA TYR A 4 14.24 17.42 -8.85
C TYR A 4 14.29 16.06 -9.57
N ASP A 5 15.48 15.47 -9.78
CA ASP A 5 15.59 14.10 -10.34
C ASP A 5 14.93 13.07 -9.42
N ARG A 6 14.97 13.30 -8.11
CA ARG A 6 14.30 12.44 -7.12
C ARG A 6 12.80 12.64 -7.13
N LEU A 7 12.33 13.90 -7.26
CA LEU A 7 10.89 14.20 -7.27
C LEU A 7 10.21 13.61 -8.50
N LEU A 8 10.86 13.62 -9.68
CA LEU A 8 10.32 13.05 -10.92
C LEU A 8 10.07 11.53 -10.85
N GLN A 9 10.66 10.82 -9.91
CA GLN A 9 10.37 9.40 -9.71
C GLN A 9 8.96 9.16 -9.16
N PHE A 10 8.33 10.18 -8.56
CA PHE A 10 7.00 10.09 -7.99
C PHE A 10 5.94 10.61 -8.94
N THR A 11 4.85 9.88 -9.05
CA THR A 11 3.74 10.20 -9.95
C THR A 11 3.20 11.62 -9.78
N LEU A 12 3.27 12.18 -8.57
CA LEU A 12 2.78 13.54 -8.29
C LEU A 12 3.56 14.64 -8.99
N PHE A 13 4.82 14.41 -9.34
CA PHE A 13 5.69 15.39 -10.01
C PHE A 13 5.94 15.07 -11.49
N GLN A 14 5.43 13.94 -11.99
CA GLN A 14 5.60 13.54 -13.38
C GLN A 14 4.87 14.53 -14.32
N GLY A 15 5.54 14.89 -15.42
CA GLY A 15 5.01 15.84 -16.40
C GLY A 15 5.19 17.32 -16.04
N MET A 16 5.82 17.65 -14.91
CA MET A 16 6.23 19.02 -14.59
C MET A 16 7.41 19.45 -15.46
N SER A 17 7.42 20.69 -15.90
CA SER A 17 8.58 21.27 -16.60
C SER A 17 9.79 21.45 -15.66
N SER A 18 10.99 21.53 -16.22
CA SER A 18 12.19 21.82 -15.42
C SER A 18 12.08 23.16 -14.67
N ALA A 19 11.41 24.16 -15.26
CA ALA A 19 11.16 25.44 -14.62
C ALA A 19 10.24 25.32 -13.40
N ASP A 20 9.13 24.57 -13.55
CA ASP A 20 8.19 24.34 -12.44
C ASP A 20 8.87 23.54 -11.30
N LEU A 21 9.66 22.52 -11.65
CA LEU A 21 10.42 21.74 -10.66
C LEU A 21 11.45 22.58 -9.90
N MET A 22 12.16 23.50 -10.59
CA MET A 22 13.07 24.43 -9.94
C MET A 22 12.30 25.36 -8.99
N GLN A 23 11.15 25.86 -9.41
CA GLN A 23 10.29 26.71 -8.59
C GLN A 23 9.80 25.93 -7.35
N VAL A 24 9.33 24.72 -7.52
CA VAL A 24 8.91 23.85 -6.41
C VAL A 24 10.09 23.59 -5.45
N ALA A 25 11.25 23.20 -5.98
CA ALA A 25 12.43 22.91 -5.15
C ALA A 25 12.94 24.14 -4.38
N GLY A 26 12.76 25.35 -4.93
CA GLY A 26 13.23 26.59 -4.33
C GLY A 26 12.25 27.23 -3.34
N HIS A 27 10.94 26.94 -3.43
CA HIS A 27 9.91 27.61 -2.63
C HIS A 27 9.13 26.67 -1.71
N THR A 28 9.28 25.34 -1.87
CA THR A 28 8.58 24.35 -1.04
C THR A 28 9.53 23.80 0.01
N LYS A 29 9.09 23.74 1.23
CA LYS A 29 9.86 23.19 2.34
C LYS A 29 9.76 21.67 2.33
N PHE A 30 10.81 21.02 1.84
CA PHE A 30 10.99 19.57 1.91
C PHE A 30 11.81 19.21 3.14
N ASP A 31 11.30 18.26 3.94
CA ASP A 31 12.09 17.66 5.01
C ASP A 31 12.64 16.31 4.53
N PHE A 32 13.94 16.06 4.85
CA PHE A 32 14.65 14.85 4.48
C PHE A 32 14.99 14.06 5.72
N SER A 33 14.60 12.80 5.74
CA SER A 33 14.90 11.92 6.85
C SER A 33 15.47 10.59 6.41
N LYS A 34 16.27 10.00 7.30
CA LYS A 34 16.83 8.65 7.12
C LYS A 34 16.33 7.76 8.23
N LEU A 35 15.95 6.55 7.89
CA LEU A 35 15.48 5.57 8.84
C LEU A 35 16.30 4.30 8.72
N ALA A 36 16.89 3.87 9.84
CA ALA A 36 17.65 2.63 9.90
C ALA A 36 16.71 1.42 9.84
N THR A 37 17.24 0.31 9.34
CA THR A 37 16.55 -0.99 9.32
C THR A 37 15.93 -1.33 10.68
N GLY A 38 14.71 -1.82 10.67
CA GLY A 38 13.97 -2.21 11.86
C GLY A 38 13.25 -1.08 12.59
N LYS A 39 13.49 0.17 12.24
CA LYS A 39 12.80 1.33 12.84
C LYS A 39 11.42 1.54 12.20
N ARG A 40 10.48 2.01 13.01
CA ARG A 40 9.12 2.35 12.59
C ARG A 40 9.09 3.76 12.03
N LEU A 41 8.39 3.94 10.91
CA LEU A 41 8.15 5.24 10.30
C LEU A 41 6.88 5.87 10.88
N VAL A 42 5.76 5.18 10.79
CA VAL A 42 4.44 5.55 11.30
C VAL A 42 3.73 4.32 11.83
N SER A 43 2.78 4.50 12.73
CA SER A 43 1.92 3.44 13.26
C SER A 43 0.49 3.61 12.76
N GLU A 44 -0.23 2.50 12.69
CA GLU A 44 -1.69 2.52 12.56
C GLU A 44 -2.30 3.41 13.65
N GLY A 45 -3.22 4.29 13.24
CA GLY A 45 -3.87 5.27 14.14
C GLY A 45 -3.10 6.57 14.35
N ASP A 46 -1.84 6.68 13.92
CA ASP A 46 -1.13 7.97 13.96
C ASP A 46 -1.79 8.99 13.02
N PRO A 47 -1.83 10.30 13.37
CA PRO A 47 -2.39 11.33 12.48
C PRO A 47 -1.55 11.48 11.20
N CYS A 48 -2.21 11.49 10.06
CA CYS A 48 -1.58 11.70 8.75
C CYS A 48 -1.51 13.21 8.45
N THR A 49 -0.44 13.84 8.92
CA THR A 49 -0.21 15.29 8.79
C THR A 49 0.79 15.64 7.68
N HIS A 50 1.45 14.65 7.11
CA HIS A 50 2.49 14.82 6.10
C HIS A 50 2.27 13.87 4.92
N LEU A 51 2.63 14.34 3.74
CA LEU A 51 2.82 13.51 2.56
C LEU A 51 4.25 12.96 2.59
N ILE A 52 4.40 11.64 2.66
CA ILE A 52 5.68 10.96 2.83
C ILE A 52 6.03 10.18 1.58
N PHE A 53 7.19 10.45 1.01
CA PHE A 53 7.76 9.79 -0.15
C PHE A 53 8.93 8.89 0.28
N LEU A 54 8.86 7.61 -0.01
CA LEU A 54 9.97 6.68 0.11
C LEU A 54 10.86 6.86 -1.13
N ALA A 55 12.01 7.51 -0.96
CA ALA A 55 12.92 7.82 -2.05
C ALA A 55 13.97 6.72 -2.31
N SER A 56 14.29 5.92 -1.29
CA SER A 56 15.13 4.72 -1.44
C SER A 56 14.91 3.74 -0.30
N GLY A 57 15.21 2.47 -0.55
CA GLY A 57 15.04 1.38 0.41
C GLY A 57 13.71 0.64 0.27
N THR A 58 13.45 -0.24 1.23
CA THR A 58 12.25 -1.09 1.29
C THR A 58 11.59 -0.96 2.65
N VAL A 59 10.28 -0.79 2.65
CA VAL A 59 9.43 -0.75 3.86
C VAL A 59 8.53 -1.96 3.92
N GLY A 60 8.35 -2.50 5.12
CA GLY A 60 7.32 -3.45 5.44
C GLY A 60 6.07 -2.71 5.91
N ILE A 61 4.91 -3.16 5.44
CA ILE A 61 3.60 -2.66 5.79
C ILE A 61 2.90 -3.74 6.61
N GLU A 62 2.37 -3.36 7.75
CA GLU A 62 1.51 -4.23 8.57
C GLU A 62 0.12 -3.61 8.64
N SER A 63 -0.86 -4.32 8.10
CA SER A 63 -2.28 -3.98 8.14
C SER A 63 -3.06 -4.99 8.96
N ARG A 64 -4.11 -4.56 9.65
CA ARG A 64 -4.99 -5.43 10.43
C ARG A 64 -6.44 -5.15 10.09
N ASN A 65 -7.29 -6.17 10.21
CA ASN A 65 -8.73 -5.94 10.19
C ASN A 65 -9.22 -5.37 11.54
N ASP A 66 -10.41 -4.77 11.56
CA ASP A 66 -10.98 -4.12 12.76
C ASP A 66 -11.08 -5.06 13.97
N SER A 67 -11.32 -6.33 13.75
CA SER A 67 -11.37 -7.36 14.80
C SER A 67 -9.99 -7.84 15.28
N HIS A 68 -8.90 -7.39 14.67
CA HIS A 68 -7.51 -7.84 14.89
C HIS A 68 -7.31 -9.36 14.75
N THR A 69 -8.20 -10.04 14.03
CA THR A 69 -8.13 -11.49 13.79
C THR A 69 -7.26 -11.85 12.60
N CYS A 70 -7.12 -10.93 11.64
CA CYS A 70 -6.25 -11.08 10.48
C CYS A 70 -5.21 -9.95 10.46
N ARG A 71 -3.97 -10.32 10.19
CA ARG A 71 -2.86 -9.39 9.98
C ARG A 71 -2.17 -9.72 8.67
N VAL A 72 -1.97 -8.72 7.85
CA VAL A 72 -1.27 -8.83 6.56
C VAL A 72 0.03 -8.07 6.63
N CYS A 73 1.12 -8.70 6.19
CA CYS A 73 2.42 -8.07 6.01
C CYS A 73 2.78 -8.05 4.53
N GLU A 74 3.16 -6.88 4.07
CA GLU A 74 3.54 -6.60 2.69
C GLU A 74 4.90 -5.92 2.64
N GLU A 75 5.59 -6.00 1.50
CA GLU A 75 6.86 -5.31 1.28
C GLU A 75 6.74 -4.40 0.07
N ILE A 76 7.19 -3.17 0.21
CA ILE A 76 7.21 -2.18 -0.88
C ILE A 76 8.57 -1.52 -0.94
N SER A 77 9.13 -1.47 -2.15
CA SER A 77 10.38 -0.77 -2.45
C SER A 77 10.13 0.60 -3.06
N ALA A 78 11.08 1.50 -2.89
CA ALA A 78 11.08 2.82 -3.51
C ALA A 78 11.06 2.72 -5.06
N PRO A 79 10.45 3.72 -5.76
CA PRO A 79 9.75 4.88 -5.22
C PRO A 79 8.31 4.57 -4.80
N TYR A 80 7.88 5.09 -3.67
CA TYR A 80 6.52 4.88 -3.16
C TYR A 80 6.02 6.08 -2.34
N ILE A 81 4.71 6.36 -2.37
CA ILE A 81 4.07 7.40 -1.57
C ILE A 81 3.25 6.72 -0.46
N ILE A 82 3.57 7.02 0.79
CA ILE A 82 2.94 6.39 1.95
C ILE A 82 1.52 6.92 2.15
N GLN A 83 0.53 6.08 1.92
CA GLN A 83 -0.90 6.33 2.17
C GLN A 83 -1.39 7.78 1.88
N PRO A 84 -1.19 8.32 0.66
CA PRO A 84 -1.52 9.72 0.32
C PRO A 84 -3.01 10.03 0.46
N LEU A 85 -3.88 9.01 0.42
CA LEU A 85 -5.33 9.14 0.54
C LEU A 85 -5.78 9.65 1.92
N HIS A 86 -4.96 9.42 2.96
CA HIS A 86 -5.29 9.78 4.34
C HIS A 86 -4.84 11.19 4.74
N LEU A 87 -4.14 11.92 3.85
CA LEU A 87 -3.74 13.31 4.11
C LEU A 87 -4.97 14.24 4.18
N PHE A 88 -6.02 13.91 3.42
CA PHE A 88 -7.29 14.63 3.36
C PHE A 88 -8.46 13.67 3.59
N GLY A 89 -9.67 14.19 3.65
CA GLY A 89 -10.89 13.41 3.77
C GLY A 89 -11.33 13.20 5.21
N TYR A 90 -12.25 12.27 5.40
CA TYR A 90 -12.91 12.03 6.69
C TYR A 90 -11.98 11.39 7.72
N ASN A 91 -11.21 10.38 7.31
CA ASN A 91 -10.25 9.70 8.19
C ASN A 91 -8.82 10.13 7.84
N GLN A 92 -8.23 10.98 8.66
CA GLN A 92 -6.87 11.51 8.48
C GLN A 92 -5.87 10.81 9.41
N HIS A 93 -5.95 9.48 9.49
CA HIS A 93 -5.04 8.64 10.27
C HIS A 93 -4.48 7.54 9.38
N TYR A 94 -3.24 7.14 9.63
CA TYR A 94 -2.66 5.98 8.94
C TYR A 94 -3.43 4.72 9.32
N THR A 95 -3.81 3.92 8.32
CA THR A 95 -4.54 2.66 8.52
C THR A 95 -3.62 1.45 8.63
N SER A 96 -2.30 1.68 8.51
CA SER A 96 -1.30 0.61 8.56
C SER A 96 -0.02 1.12 9.22
N THR A 97 0.74 0.20 9.79
CA THR A 97 2.06 0.48 10.37
C THR A 97 3.15 0.25 9.32
N PHE A 98 4.04 1.23 9.16
CA PHE A 98 5.18 1.16 8.23
C PHE A 98 6.50 1.07 9.01
N LYS A 99 7.34 0.09 8.61
CA LYS A 99 8.63 -0.20 9.23
C LYS A 99 9.72 -0.36 8.16
N ALA A 100 10.88 0.23 8.37
CA ALA A 100 12.01 0.08 7.47
C ALA A 100 12.55 -1.37 7.50
N LEU A 101 12.60 -2.04 6.36
CA LEU A 101 13.22 -3.36 6.17
C LEU A 101 14.68 -3.25 5.73
N SER A 102 15.05 -2.12 5.13
CA SER A 102 16.41 -1.74 4.80
C SER A 102 16.69 -0.31 5.30
N ALA A 103 17.87 0.21 5.06
CA ALA A 103 18.12 1.65 5.23
C ALA A 103 17.27 2.43 4.23
N CYS A 104 16.38 3.31 4.72
CA CYS A 104 15.44 4.06 3.90
C CYS A 104 15.74 5.57 3.96
N ASN A 105 15.53 6.26 2.83
CA ASN A 105 15.50 7.71 2.77
C ASN A 105 14.10 8.16 2.41
N PHE A 106 13.60 9.18 3.13
CA PHE A 106 12.30 9.75 2.93
C PHE A 106 12.40 11.24 2.60
N ILE A 107 11.43 11.70 1.81
CA ILE A 107 11.14 13.11 1.58
C ILE A 107 9.74 13.34 2.16
N THR A 108 9.57 14.37 2.96
CA THR A 108 8.29 14.69 3.61
C THR A 108 7.86 16.11 3.29
N LEU A 109 6.58 16.28 3.05
CA LEU A 109 5.90 17.58 2.92
C LEU A 109 4.82 17.66 3.98
N ASP A 110 4.78 18.75 4.74
CA ASP A 110 3.63 18.98 5.60
C ASP A 110 2.37 19.30 4.79
N LYS A 111 1.23 19.20 5.42
CA LYS A 111 -0.06 19.41 4.76
C LYS A 111 -0.22 20.82 4.19
N GLN A 112 0.40 21.86 4.80
CA GLN A 112 0.31 23.23 4.33
C GLN A 112 1.11 23.40 3.04
N GLU A 113 2.32 22.82 2.95
CA GLU A 113 3.11 22.80 1.74
C GLU A 113 2.39 22.06 0.59
N VAL A 114 1.74 20.92 0.91
CA VAL A 114 0.93 20.20 -0.09
C VAL A 114 -0.24 21.06 -0.57
N MET A 115 -0.93 21.79 0.30
CA MET A 115 -2.00 22.71 -0.09
C MET A 115 -1.48 23.83 -0.99
N LEU A 116 -0.33 24.42 -0.67
CA LEU A 116 0.32 25.45 -1.50
C LEU A 116 0.68 24.90 -2.89
N LEU A 117 1.20 23.68 -2.97
CA LEU A 117 1.48 23.02 -4.26
C LEU A 117 0.20 22.76 -5.06
N LEU A 118 -0.88 22.32 -4.40
CA LEU A 118 -2.19 22.12 -5.06
C LEU A 118 -2.77 23.43 -5.59
N GLU A 119 -2.49 24.58 -4.95
CA GLU A 119 -2.94 25.90 -5.38
C GLU A 119 -2.09 26.43 -6.54
N THR A 120 -0.77 26.32 -6.45
CA THR A 120 0.17 27.00 -7.35
C THR A 120 0.62 26.14 -8.53
N GLN A 121 0.61 24.79 -8.42
CA GLN A 121 1.17 23.89 -9.42
C GLN A 121 0.09 23.02 -10.05
N LEU A 122 -0.34 23.40 -11.26
CA LEU A 122 -1.43 22.72 -11.98
C LEU A 122 -1.14 21.23 -12.20
N VAL A 123 0.08 20.88 -12.61
CA VAL A 123 0.46 19.49 -12.91
C VAL A 123 0.39 18.65 -11.62
N PHE A 124 0.93 19.15 -10.49
CA PHE A 124 0.86 18.49 -9.20
C PHE A 124 -0.60 18.23 -8.77
N ARG A 125 -1.46 19.25 -8.92
CA ARG A 125 -2.90 19.17 -8.62
C ARG A 125 -3.60 18.11 -9.45
N LEU A 126 -3.36 18.10 -10.78
CA LEU A 126 -3.96 17.12 -11.68
C LEU A 126 -3.48 15.70 -11.36
N ASN A 127 -2.19 15.53 -11.05
CA ASN A 127 -1.64 14.23 -10.66
C ASN A 127 -2.23 13.75 -9.33
N MET A 128 -2.43 14.64 -8.35
CA MET A 128 -3.11 14.30 -7.10
C MET A 128 -4.57 13.86 -7.35
N LEU A 129 -5.32 14.60 -8.17
CA LEU A 129 -6.69 14.24 -8.55
C LEU A 129 -6.73 12.88 -9.25
N ASN A 130 -5.80 12.63 -10.20
CA ASN A 130 -5.70 11.35 -10.89
C ASN A 130 -5.38 10.19 -9.93
N LEU A 131 -4.48 10.41 -8.98
CA LEU A 131 -4.16 9.40 -7.96
C LEU A 131 -5.39 9.06 -7.12
N LEU A 132 -6.09 10.08 -6.59
CA LEU A 132 -7.30 9.89 -5.78
C LEU A 132 -8.44 9.25 -6.59
N ALA A 133 -8.66 9.70 -7.83
CA ALA A 133 -9.68 9.15 -8.72
C ALA A 133 -9.40 7.68 -9.07
N THR A 134 -8.15 7.34 -9.39
CA THR A 134 -7.73 5.97 -9.71
C THR A 134 -7.99 5.02 -8.54
N GLU A 135 -7.63 5.43 -7.33
CA GLU A 135 -7.88 4.61 -6.13
C GLU A 135 -9.38 4.47 -5.85
N SER A 136 -10.17 5.53 -6.01
CA SER A 136 -11.63 5.47 -5.88
C SER A 136 -12.26 4.53 -6.92
N GLN A 137 -11.81 4.59 -8.18
CA GLN A 137 -12.28 3.71 -9.25
C GLN A 137 -11.90 2.25 -8.97
N ARG A 138 -10.68 2.00 -8.48
CA ARG A 138 -10.21 0.65 -8.12
C ARG A 138 -11.08 0.04 -7.02
N LEU A 139 -11.40 0.80 -5.97
CA LEU A 139 -12.27 0.34 -4.88
C LEU A 139 -13.70 0.06 -5.39
N ARG A 140 -14.26 0.93 -6.22
CA ARG A 140 -15.59 0.74 -6.81
C ARG A 140 -15.65 -0.45 -7.76
N HIS A 141 -14.61 -0.65 -8.59
CA HIS A 141 -14.57 -1.79 -9.51
C HIS A 141 -14.63 -3.13 -8.77
N ASN A 142 -14.03 -3.23 -7.59
CA ASN A 142 -14.09 -4.45 -6.78
C ASN A 142 -15.52 -4.84 -6.38
N GLN A 143 -16.44 -3.86 -6.22
CA GLN A 143 -17.85 -4.11 -5.90
C GLN A 143 -18.66 -4.70 -7.08
N TRP A 144 -18.22 -4.44 -8.31
CA TRP A 144 -18.90 -4.85 -9.55
C TRP A 144 -18.22 -6.04 -10.25
N ARG A 145 -17.24 -6.66 -9.59
CA ARG A 145 -16.64 -7.89 -10.12
C ARG A 145 -17.67 -9.01 -10.17
N GLN A 146 -17.55 -9.85 -11.18
CA GLN A 146 -18.36 -11.06 -11.31
C GLN A 146 -18.31 -11.88 -10.01
N THR A 147 -19.43 -12.53 -9.67
CA THR A 147 -19.47 -13.46 -8.53
C THR A 147 -18.39 -14.53 -8.71
N PRO A 148 -17.61 -14.84 -7.66
CA PRO A 148 -16.59 -15.89 -7.74
C PRO A 148 -17.20 -17.22 -8.17
N LYS A 149 -16.54 -17.95 -9.06
CA LYS A 149 -17.05 -19.21 -9.62
C LYS A 149 -16.90 -20.36 -8.61
N ASP A 150 -15.86 -20.32 -7.82
CA ASP A 150 -15.50 -21.41 -6.91
C ASP A 150 -14.81 -20.85 -5.63
N LEU A 151 -14.52 -21.75 -4.70
CA LEU A 151 -13.89 -21.41 -3.43
C LEU A 151 -12.46 -20.86 -3.63
N ARG A 152 -11.71 -21.37 -4.60
CA ARG A 152 -10.35 -20.90 -4.91
C ARG A 152 -10.37 -19.42 -5.34
N GLU A 153 -11.31 -19.04 -6.20
CA GLU A 153 -11.48 -17.64 -6.60
C GLU A 153 -11.91 -16.76 -5.42
N ARG A 154 -12.76 -17.26 -4.51
CA ARG A 154 -13.15 -16.55 -3.29
C ARG A 154 -11.96 -16.30 -2.36
N ILE A 155 -11.12 -17.31 -2.14
CA ILE A 155 -9.87 -17.20 -1.38
C ILE A 155 -8.91 -16.19 -2.04
N THR A 156 -8.72 -16.28 -3.35
CA THR A 156 -7.90 -15.34 -4.11
C THR A 156 -8.38 -13.91 -3.94
N ARG A 157 -9.67 -13.65 -4.07
CA ARG A 157 -10.25 -12.31 -3.87
C ARG A 157 -10.11 -11.80 -2.44
N PHE A 158 -10.24 -12.70 -1.46
CA PHE A 158 -10.00 -12.34 -0.06
C PHE A 158 -8.57 -11.82 0.11
N PHE A 159 -7.57 -12.51 -0.40
CA PHE A 159 -6.18 -12.06 -0.30
C PHE A 159 -5.97 -10.71 -0.99
N PHE A 160 -6.49 -10.52 -2.21
CA PHE A 160 -6.37 -9.24 -2.92
C PHE A 160 -7.07 -8.09 -2.21
N SER A 161 -8.24 -8.31 -1.63
CA SER A 161 -9.02 -7.25 -0.97
C SER A 161 -8.38 -6.74 0.33
N HIS A 162 -7.52 -7.54 0.95
CA HIS A 162 -6.85 -7.20 2.20
C HIS A 162 -5.41 -6.68 2.01
N CYS A 163 -4.95 -6.52 0.77
CA CYS A 163 -3.63 -5.99 0.46
C CYS A 163 -3.73 -4.53 -0.02
N LEU A 164 -2.82 -3.68 0.46
CA LEU A 164 -2.68 -2.32 -0.02
C LEU A 164 -2.04 -2.29 -1.41
N TYR A 165 -1.11 -3.20 -1.66
CA TYR A 165 -0.41 -3.30 -2.93
C TYR A 165 -0.75 -4.63 -3.64
N PRO A 166 -1.20 -4.61 -4.91
CA PRO A 166 -1.76 -5.79 -5.58
C PRO A 166 -0.73 -6.77 -6.15
N ALA A 167 0.54 -6.61 -5.84
CA ALA A 167 1.62 -7.45 -6.36
C ALA A 167 2.71 -7.72 -5.32
N GLY A 168 3.58 -8.70 -5.59
CA GLY A 168 4.71 -9.07 -4.75
C GLY A 168 4.36 -9.95 -3.55
N PRO A 169 5.34 -10.17 -2.64
CA PRO A 169 5.19 -11.10 -1.53
C PRO A 169 4.22 -10.59 -0.46
N LYS A 170 3.40 -11.51 0.06
CA LYS A 170 2.44 -11.26 1.14
C LYS A 170 2.51 -12.34 2.19
N THR A 171 2.36 -11.95 3.44
CA THR A 171 2.22 -12.90 4.55
C THR A 171 0.96 -12.57 5.33
N PHE A 172 0.03 -13.53 5.36
CA PHE A 172 -1.21 -13.46 6.13
C PHE A 172 -1.04 -14.23 7.44
N TYR A 173 -1.30 -13.57 8.55
CA TYR A 173 -1.35 -14.19 9.88
C TYR A 173 -2.80 -14.31 10.30
N MET A 174 -3.33 -15.53 10.19
CA MET A 174 -4.70 -15.86 10.57
C MET A 174 -4.86 -17.35 10.80
N LEU A 175 -5.92 -17.72 11.51
CA LEU A 175 -6.31 -19.13 11.64
C LEU A 175 -7.13 -19.53 10.40
N MET A 176 -7.00 -20.79 9.99
CA MET A 176 -7.82 -21.35 8.92
C MET A 176 -9.33 -21.29 9.21
N ARG A 177 -9.71 -21.38 10.49
CA ARG A 177 -11.09 -21.17 10.92
C ARG A 177 -11.58 -19.74 10.64
N GLN A 178 -10.73 -18.73 10.89
CA GLN A 178 -11.06 -17.33 10.63
C GLN A 178 -11.29 -17.09 9.13
N LEU A 179 -10.46 -17.68 8.26
CA LEU A 179 -10.67 -17.61 6.83
C LEU A 179 -11.98 -18.30 6.40
N ALA A 180 -12.31 -19.43 7.02
CA ALA A 180 -13.56 -20.13 6.80
C ALA A 180 -14.78 -19.28 7.21
N ASP A 181 -14.72 -18.66 8.39
CA ASP A 181 -15.76 -17.75 8.87
C ASP A 181 -15.93 -16.55 7.94
N GLU A 182 -14.84 -15.91 7.49
CA GLU A 182 -14.86 -14.76 6.55
C GLU A 182 -15.44 -15.12 5.16
N LEU A 183 -15.15 -16.33 4.69
CA LEU A 183 -15.66 -16.79 3.39
C LEU A 183 -17.01 -17.52 3.48
N ASN A 184 -17.55 -17.67 4.69
CA ASN A 184 -18.78 -18.42 4.95
C ASN A 184 -18.72 -19.83 4.33
N ASP A 185 -17.66 -20.57 4.65
CA ASP A 185 -17.42 -21.91 4.14
C ASP A 185 -16.90 -22.86 5.22
N SER A 186 -16.84 -24.16 4.95
CA SER A 186 -16.32 -25.12 5.91
C SER A 186 -14.79 -25.02 6.05
N ARG A 187 -14.29 -25.21 7.27
CA ARG A 187 -12.84 -25.28 7.50
C ARG A 187 -12.17 -26.39 6.65
N LEU A 188 -12.90 -27.48 6.38
CA LEU A 188 -12.39 -28.60 5.59
C LEU A 188 -12.18 -28.19 4.13
N ASP A 189 -13.18 -27.54 3.52
CA ASP A 189 -13.11 -27.10 2.11
C ASP A 189 -12.05 -26.03 1.92
N ILE A 190 -11.93 -25.07 2.87
CA ILE A 190 -10.82 -24.09 2.90
C ILE A 190 -9.47 -24.80 2.95
N SER A 191 -9.34 -25.84 3.80
CA SER A 191 -8.09 -26.61 3.92
C SER A 191 -7.73 -27.33 2.63
N ILE A 192 -8.71 -27.95 1.97
CA ILE A 192 -8.52 -28.64 0.69
C ILE A 192 -8.07 -27.62 -0.38
N ALA A 193 -8.80 -26.54 -0.57
CA ALA A 193 -8.49 -25.52 -1.56
C ALA A 193 -7.11 -24.88 -1.36
N LEU A 194 -6.74 -24.56 -0.10
CA LEU A 194 -5.41 -24.01 0.19
C LEU A 194 -4.28 -25.04 -0.04
N ASN A 195 -4.49 -26.32 0.24
CA ASN A 195 -3.50 -27.37 -0.06
C ASN A 195 -3.32 -27.58 -1.56
N GLU A 196 -4.39 -27.48 -2.35
CA GLU A 196 -4.31 -27.50 -3.81
C GLU A 196 -3.50 -26.29 -4.33
N MET A 197 -3.78 -25.07 -3.83
CA MET A 197 -3.00 -23.88 -4.19
C MET A 197 -1.53 -23.99 -3.77
N GLN A 198 -1.23 -24.67 -2.67
CA GLN A 198 0.15 -24.97 -2.26
C GLN A 198 0.80 -25.98 -3.21
N ALA A 199 0.09 -27.03 -3.61
CA ALA A 199 0.58 -28.01 -4.59
C ALA A 199 0.91 -27.37 -5.95
N ASP A 200 0.12 -26.35 -6.35
CA ASP A 200 0.38 -25.52 -7.52
C ASP A 200 1.55 -24.52 -7.34
N GLY A 201 2.18 -24.48 -6.16
CA GLY A 201 3.30 -23.57 -5.86
C GLY A 201 2.92 -22.09 -5.77
N LEU A 202 1.65 -21.78 -5.49
CA LEU A 202 1.13 -20.41 -5.41
C LEU A 202 1.31 -19.80 -4.02
N LEU A 203 1.30 -20.64 -2.98
CA LEU A 203 1.45 -20.22 -1.58
C LEU A 203 2.12 -21.33 -0.75
N THR A 204 2.51 -20.99 0.47
CA THR A 204 3.03 -21.93 1.46
C THR A 204 2.24 -21.81 2.77
N LEU A 205 1.76 -22.94 3.27
CA LEU A 205 0.99 -23.01 4.51
C LEU A 205 1.88 -23.31 5.70
N HIS A 206 1.75 -22.51 6.76
CA HIS A 206 2.35 -22.72 8.06
C HIS A 206 1.29 -22.64 9.16
N ARG A 207 1.66 -22.98 10.37
CA ARG A 207 0.76 -22.82 11.52
C ARG A 207 0.43 -21.34 11.72
N ARG A 208 -0.84 -20.94 11.50
CA ARG A 208 -1.36 -19.56 11.62
C ARG A 208 -0.73 -18.56 10.65
N ARG A 209 -0.10 -19.03 9.57
CA ARG A 209 0.56 -18.16 8.59
C ARG A 209 0.43 -18.75 7.19
N ILE A 210 0.07 -17.91 6.25
CA ILE A 210 0.00 -18.20 4.82
C ILE A 210 0.96 -17.25 4.12
N GLU A 211 1.95 -17.79 3.42
CA GLU A 211 2.92 -17.01 2.65
C GLU A 211 2.60 -17.12 1.16
N ILE A 212 2.50 -15.98 0.50
CA ILE A 212 2.22 -15.85 -0.92
C ILE A 212 3.42 -15.14 -1.55
N PRO A 213 4.29 -15.84 -2.29
CA PRO A 213 5.50 -15.23 -2.87
C PRO A 213 5.20 -14.13 -3.90
N SER A 214 4.11 -14.28 -4.65
CA SER A 214 3.68 -13.35 -5.69
C SER A 214 2.16 -13.33 -5.75
N LEU A 215 1.54 -12.28 -5.21
CA LEU A 215 0.08 -12.18 -5.12
C LEU A 215 -0.58 -12.21 -6.50
N GLU A 216 0.03 -11.55 -7.48
CA GLU A 216 -0.45 -11.47 -8.86
C GLU A 216 -0.56 -12.83 -9.56
N ARG A 217 0.23 -13.83 -9.14
CA ARG A 217 0.16 -15.19 -9.71
C ARG A 217 -1.11 -15.94 -9.33
N LEU A 218 -1.83 -15.51 -8.29
CA LEU A 218 -3.11 -16.12 -7.91
C LEU A 218 -4.23 -15.85 -8.93
N LEU A 219 -4.04 -14.89 -9.86
CA LEU A 219 -5.00 -14.54 -10.91
C LEU A 219 -4.77 -15.29 -12.22
N MET A 220 -3.70 -16.07 -12.33
CA MET A 220 -3.34 -16.88 -13.51
C MET A 220 -3.96 -18.26 -13.42
#